data_73be82853e2d7d0bf50ca768f12f547f
#
_entry.id   73be82853e2d7d0bf50ca768f12f547f
#
_cell.length_a   1.000
_cell.length_b   1.000
_cell.length_c   1.000
_cell.angle_alpha   90.00
_cell.angle_beta   90.00
_cell.angle_gamma   90.00
#
_symmetry.space_group_name_H-M   'P 1'
#
loop_
_entity.id
_entity.type
_entity.pdbx_description
1 polymer ?
#
loop_
_entity_poly.entity_id
_entity_poly.type
_entity_poly.pdbx_seq_one_letter_code
_entity_poly.pdbx_strand_id
1 'polypeptide(L)'
;VAAAAVTGVLASAALAACGGSDKPVLNWYVNPDGVPIFEKYAEQCSTDDYDIEVQQLPNSATDQRTQLARRLAAKDSSTDLMNLDPVFVAEFANAGWLKEVTGSIADDVTQSVEGEGKYLSGAAETVTWDDKVYAIPLWANTQVLWYRKSLAEAAGLDMTKPVTWDQVIDAAASEGGTVGVQANKYEGYVVWINAMIQGAGGNIVTDTEAGRDATVEVDSDAGRRVAEIIQKLADSPAAQPDLTVSNEGTSLGQMFPEGGPGEFMVNWTFVYKNYEPGDGKPTTEEQFKDLGWARYPASVEGEPSKPPVGGIDIGVGAYTENTDWAFEAAECITSVEAQVDLALEGGLMPSTNAAYDEVAASGQYPEDLIELFRTSVDEGGPRPKSAFYSMISNALQSRWHSPNSVNPKSTPEESAKFLKDVLEGKALL
;
A
#
# COMPACT_ATOMS: atom_id res chain seq x y z
N VAL A 1 -45.25 -28.55 -67.44
CA VAL A 1 -44.00 -28.77 -66.77
C VAL A 1 -43.13 -27.58 -67.17
N ALA A 2 -43.05 -26.55 -66.25
CA ALA A 2 -42.26 -25.36 -66.43
C ALA A 2 -41.12 -25.33 -65.37
N ALA A 3 -39.88 -25.28 -65.83
CA ALA A 3 -38.70 -25.12 -65.04
C ALA A 3 -38.41 -23.61 -64.87
N ALA A 4 -38.38 -23.14 -63.62
CA ALA A 4 -37.98 -21.80 -63.28
C ALA A 4 -36.51 -21.81 -62.91
N ALA A 5 -35.70 -21.04 -63.60
CA ALA A 5 -34.30 -20.77 -63.28
C ALA A 5 -34.23 -19.64 -62.26
N VAL A 6 -33.63 -19.89 -61.11
CA VAL A 6 -33.34 -18.88 -60.10
C VAL A 6 -31.88 -18.41 -60.29
N THR A 7 -31.73 -17.17 -60.70
CA THR A 7 -30.46 -16.48 -60.83
C THR A 7 -30.03 -15.96 -59.46
N GLY A 8 -29.02 -16.56 -58.86
CA GLY A 8 -28.43 -16.09 -57.61
C GLY A 8 -27.52 -14.87 -57.82
N VAL A 9 -27.86 -13.75 -57.21
CA VAL A 9 -27.01 -12.56 -57.10
C VAL A 9 -26.06 -12.74 -55.91
N LEU A 10 -24.79 -12.93 -56.20
CA LEU A 10 -23.70 -12.88 -55.19
C LEU A 10 -23.50 -11.43 -54.79
N ALA A 11 -24.00 -11.05 -53.64
CA ALA A 11 -23.65 -9.83 -52.96
C ALA A 11 -22.29 -10.02 -52.31
N SER A 12 -21.21 -9.44 -52.88
CA SER A 12 -19.92 -9.31 -52.22
C SER A 12 -20.03 -8.29 -51.11
N ALA A 13 -20.18 -8.78 -49.87
CA ALA A 13 -20.02 -7.95 -48.69
C ALA A 13 -18.51 -7.58 -48.58
N ALA A 14 -18.16 -6.34 -48.90
CA ALA A 14 -16.88 -5.76 -48.56
C ALA A 14 -16.85 -5.63 -47.03
N LEU A 15 -16.10 -6.50 -46.34
CA LEU A 15 -15.68 -6.29 -44.97
C LEU A 15 -14.82 -5.00 -44.98
N ALA A 16 -15.40 -3.90 -44.55
CA ALA A 16 -14.62 -2.74 -44.10
C ALA A 16 -13.81 -3.23 -42.89
N ALA A 17 -12.54 -3.53 -43.11
CA ALA A 17 -11.57 -3.63 -42.04
C ALA A 17 -11.57 -2.26 -41.31
N CYS A 18 -12.12 -2.20 -40.12
CA CYS A 18 -11.78 -1.15 -39.17
C CYS A 18 -10.26 -1.21 -39.01
N GLY A 19 -9.56 -0.20 -39.50
CA GLY A 19 -8.13 -0.03 -39.23
C GLY A 19 -7.95 0.23 -37.75
N GLY A 20 -7.79 -0.84 -36.96
CA GLY A 20 -7.08 -0.77 -35.72
C GLY A 20 -5.62 -0.56 -36.04
N SER A 21 -4.93 0.29 -35.34
CA SER A 21 -3.48 0.39 -35.43
C SER A 21 -2.89 -1.01 -35.19
N ASP A 22 -2.01 -1.47 -36.07
CA ASP A 22 -1.29 -2.76 -35.89
C ASP A 22 -0.25 -2.68 -34.74
N LYS A 23 -0.35 -1.66 -33.86
CA LYS A 23 0.54 -1.47 -32.74
C LYS A 23 0.25 -2.48 -31.64
N PRO A 24 1.28 -3.07 -31.03
CA PRO A 24 1.12 -3.84 -29.80
C PRO A 24 0.52 -2.98 -28.69
N VAL A 25 -0.34 -3.61 -27.89
CA VAL A 25 -0.93 -3.00 -26.70
C VAL A 25 -0.27 -3.61 -25.47
N LEU A 26 0.33 -2.75 -24.65
CA LEU A 26 0.84 -3.12 -23.34
C LEU A 26 -0.28 -2.98 -22.31
N ASN A 27 -0.70 -4.08 -21.71
CA ASN A 27 -1.68 -4.03 -20.63
C ASN A 27 -0.99 -3.69 -19.30
N TRP A 28 -1.42 -2.61 -18.68
CA TRP A 28 -0.94 -2.16 -17.39
C TRP A 28 -2.01 -2.40 -16.32
N TYR A 29 -1.79 -3.39 -15.45
CA TYR A 29 -2.69 -3.77 -14.37
C TYR A 29 -2.46 -2.89 -13.14
N VAL A 30 -3.43 -2.06 -12.78
CA VAL A 30 -3.30 -1.02 -11.76
C VAL A 30 -4.26 -1.24 -10.58
N ASN A 31 -3.81 -0.86 -9.38
CA ASN A 31 -4.69 -0.69 -8.23
C ASN A 31 -5.65 0.49 -8.46
N PRO A 32 -6.80 0.57 -7.74
CA PRO A 32 -7.81 1.61 -7.99
C PRO A 32 -7.38 3.03 -7.59
N ASP A 33 -6.39 3.16 -6.69
CA ASP A 33 -5.93 4.48 -6.24
C ASP A 33 -5.10 5.14 -7.33
N GLY A 34 -5.54 6.31 -7.82
CA GLY A 34 -4.83 7.07 -8.85
C GLY A 34 -5.19 6.72 -10.30
N VAL A 35 -6.22 5.91 -10.58
CA VAL A 35 -6.63 5.49 -11.94
C VAL A 35 -6.69 6.65 -12.94
N PRO A 36 -7.29 7.82 -12.66
CA PRO A 36 -7.31 8.92 -13.63
C PRO A 36 -5.90 9.42 -14.01
N ILE A 37 -4.94 9.35 -13.09
CA ILE A 37 -3.54 9.72 -13.33
C ILE A 37 -2.87 8.62 -14.15
N PHE A 38 -3.14 7.35 -13.87
CA PHE A 38 -2.63 6.23 -14.67
C PHE A 38 -3.13 6.27 -16.10
N GLU A 39 -4.40 6.59 -16.34
CA GLU A 39 -4.95 6.77 -17.69
C GLU A 39 -4.25 7.93 -18.44
N LYS A 40 -3.98 9.05 -17.75
CA LYS A 40 -3.18 10.16 -18.30
C LYS A 40 -1.78 9.70 -18.71
N TYR A 41 -1.08 8.96 -17.84
CA TYR A 41 0.27 8.49 -18.14
C TYR A 41 0.29 7.32 -19.12
N ALA A 42 -0.74 6.49 -19.20
CA ALA A 42 -0.89 5.51 -20.26
C ALA A 42 -0.96 6.18 -21.63
N GLU A 43 -1.70 7.30 -21.76
CA GLU A 43 -1.75 8.08 -23.00
C GLU A 43 -0.39 8.76 -23.29
N GLN A 44 0.23 9.40 -22.30
CA GLN A 44 1.49 10.15 -22.47
C GLN A 44 2.70 9.25 -22.77
N CYS A 45 2.72 8.04 -22.19
CA CYS A 45 3.81 7.08 -22.34
C CYS A 45 3.58 6.10 -23.51
N SER A 46 2.44 6.15 -24.19
CA SER A 46 2.25 5.48 -25.49
C SER A 46 3.09 6.16 -26.57
N THR A 47 3.64 5.37 -27.48
CA THR A 47 4.56 5.84 -28.53
C THR A 47 4.04 5.52 -29.93
N ASP A 48 4.82 5.78 -30.96
CA ASP A 48 4.50 5.34 -32.33
C ASP A 48 4.59 3.80 -32.46
N ASP A 49 5.30 3.11 -31.57
CA ASP A 49 5.57 1.67 -31.63
C ASP A 49 4.59 0.83 -30.77
N TYR A 50 4.03 1.38 -29.70
CA TYR A 50 3.09 0.69 -28.81
C TYR A 50 2.07 1.64 -28.17
N ASP A 51 0.92 1.09 -27.78
CA ASP A 51 -0.08 1.75 -26.94
C ASP A 51 -0.12 1.11 -25.54
N ILE A 52 -0.46 1.87 -24.49
CA ILE A 52 -0.64 1.36 -23.13
C ILE A 52 -2.13 1.40 -22.78
N GLU A 53 -2.69 0.28 -22.29
CA GLU A 53 -4.06 0.20 -21.82
C GLU A 53 -4.10 -0.12 -20.31
N VAL A 54 -4.79 0.73 -19.55
CA VAL A 54 -5.00 0.54 -18.10
C VAL A 54 -6.05 -0.55 -17.86
N GLN A 55 -5.69 -1.51 -17.02
CA GLN A 55 -6.55 -2.63 -16.59
C GLN A 55 -6.72 -2.54 -15.07
N GLN A 56 -7.86 -2.02 -14.60
CA GLN A 56 -8.09 -1.83 -13.18
C GLN A 56 -8.27 -3.17 -12.44
N LEU A 57 -7.52 -3.35 -11.37
CA LEU A 57 -7.59 -4.46 -10.43
C LEU A 57 -8.66 -4.22 -9.34
N PRO A 58 -9.04 -5.26 -8.55
CA PRO A 58 -9.92 -5.11 -7.39
C PRO A 58 -9.36 -4.16 -6.32
N ASN A 59 -10.23 -3.73 -5.38
CA ASN A 59 -9.83 -2.80 -4.30
C ASN A 59 -8.89 -3.45 -3.25
N SER A 60 -9.02 -4.75 -3.00
CA SER A 60 -8.21 -5.44 -1.98
C SER A 60 -6.85 -5.85 -2.53
N ALA A 61 -5.75 -5.50 -1.86
CA ALA A 61 -4.40 -5.91 -2.21
C ALA A 61 -4.26 -7.45 -2.32
N THR A 62 -4.92 -8.20 -1.45
CA THR A 62 -4.97 -9.68 -1.52
C THR A 62 -5.63 -10.19 -2.80
N ASP A 63 -6.71 -9.53 -3.25
CA ASP A 63 -7.41 -9.90 -4.49
C ASP A 63 -6.60 -9.48 -5.72
N GLN A 64 -5.95 -8.32 -5.70
CA GLN A 64 -5.00 -7.87 -6.73
C GLN A 64 -3.88 -8.89 -6.91
N ARG A 65 -3.20 -9.24 -5.83
CA ARG A 65 -2.17 -10.29 -5.81
C ARG A 65 -2.70 -11.61 -6.38
N THR A 66 -3.88 -12.04 -5.95
CA THR A 66 -4.46 -13.31 -6.39
C THR A 66 -4.78 -13.31 -7.89
N GLN A 67 -5.31 -12.20 -8.41
CA GLN A 67 -5.61 -12.06 -9.83
C GLN A 67 -4.33 -12.07 -10.68
N LEU A 68 -3.32 -11.32 -10.31
CA LEU A 68 -2.03 -11.27 -11.01
C LEU A 68 -1.31 -12.62 -10.94
N ALA A 69 -1.26 -13.26 -9.77
CA ALA A 69 -0.64 -14.58 -9.60
C ALA A 69 -1.30 -15.66 -10.48
N ARG A 70 -2.63 -15.63 -10.63
CA ARG A 70 -3.34 -16.60 -11.52
C ARG A 70 -2.98 -16.40 -12.98
N ARG A 71 -2.87 -15.14 -13.45
CA ARG A 71 -2.45 -14.82 -14.82
C ARG A 71 -1.04 -15.31 -15.08
N LEU A 72 -0.10 -14.95 -14.21
CA LEU A 72 1.31 -15.30 -14.34
C LEU A 72 1.56 -16.80 -14.21
N ALA A 73 0.84 -17.49 -13.31
CA ALA A 73 0.87 -18.97 -13.22
C ALA A 73 0.34 -19.65 -14.49
N ALA A 74 -0.60 -19.02 -15.19
CA ALA A 74 -1.10 -19.49 -16.51
C ALA A 74 -0.16 -19.09 -17.67
N LYS A 75 0.94 -18.38 -17.39
CA LYS A 75 1.87 -17.83 -18.40
C LYS A 75 1.18 -16.90 -19.39
N ASP A 76 0.27 -16.08 -18.88
CA ASP A 76 -0.47 -15.08 -19.66
C ASP A 76 0.49 -13.99 -20.15
N SER A 77 0.77 -14.00 -21.48
CA SER A 77 1.69 -13.06 -22.11
C SER A 77 1.11 -11.65 -22.27
N SER A 78 -0.17 -11.46 -21.98
CA SER A 78 -0.80 -10.14 -21.98
C SER A 78 -0.69 -9.41 -20.64
N THR A 79 0.05 -9.96 -19.67
CA THR A 79 0.37 -9.28 -18.41
C THR A 79 1.73 -8.59 -18.57
N ASP A 80 1.72 -7.38 -19.15
CA ASP A 80 2.95 -6.65 -19.48
C ASP A 80 3.48 -5.85 -18.29
N LEU A 81 2.65 -4.97 -17.73
CA LEU A 81 2.98 -4.11 -16.59
C LEU A 81 1.99 -4.34 -15.44
N MET A 82 2.46 -4.24 -14.23
CA MET A 82 1.60 -4.41 -13.06
C MET A 82 2.03 -3.53 -11.89
N ASN A 83 1.07 -2.91 -11.26
CA ASN A 83 1.22 -2.29 -9.95
C ASN A 83 1.26 -3.39 -8.89
N LEU A 84 2.32 -3.40 -8.09
CA LEU A 84 2.53 -4.37 -7.01
C LEU A 84 2.62 -3.63 -5.67
N ASP A 85 1.83 -4.07 -4.69
CA ASP A 85 2.14 -3.74 -3.29
C ASP A 85 3.55 -4.29 -2.98
N PRO A 86 4.45 -3.51 -2.40
CA PRO A 86 5.85 -3.86 -2.15
C PRO A 86 6.06 -5.24 -1.54
N VAL A 87 5.15 -5.69 -0.68
CA VAL A 87 5.25 -6.99 0.00
C VAL A 87 5.12 -8.20 -0.92
N PHE A 88 4.59 -8.01 -2.14
CA PHE A 88 4.44 -9.10 -3.10
C PHE A 88 5.59 -9.21 -4.09
N VAL A 89 6.49 -8.23 -4.16
CA VAL A 89 7.63 -8.26 -5.07
C VAL A 89 8.51 -9.50 -4.83
N ALA A 90 8.89 -9.78 -3.59
CA ALA A 90 9.69 -10.96 -3.24
C ALA A 90 8.99 -12.28 -3.62
N GLU A 91 7.67 -12.40 -3.38
CA GLU A 91 6.89 -13.58 -3.76
C GLU A 91 6.86 -13.78 -5.28
N PHE A 92 6.60 -12.72 -6.04
CA PHE A 92 6.51 -12.77 -7.51
C PHE A 92 7.88 -13.01 -8.15
N ALA A 93 8.94 -12.40 -7.63
CA ALA A 93 10.31 -12.61 -8.06
C ALA A 93 10.73 -14.08 -7.82
N ASN A 94 10.51 -14.60 -6.62
CA ASN A 94 10.84 -15.98 -6.27
C ASN A 94 10.04 -17.01 -7.11
N ALA A 95 8.81 -16.68 -7.51
CA ALA A 95 8.01 -17.53 -8.38
C ALA A 95 8.44 -17.44 -9.86
N GLY A 96 9.39 -16.58 -10.22
CA GLY A 96 9.80 -16.35 -11.60
C GLY A 96 8.75 -15.67 -12.46
N TRP A 97 7.92 -14.83 -11.85
CA TRP A 97 6.81 -14.13 -12.52
C TRP A 97 7.16 -12.71 -12.95
N LEU A 98 8.31 -12.18 -12.51
CA LEU A 98 8.81 -10.86 -12.88
C LEU A 98 10.06 -10.98 -13.74
N LYS A 99 10.24 -10.04 -14.66
CA LYS A 99 11.51 -9.79 -15.32
C LYS A 99 12.45 -9.09 -14.34
N GLU A 100 13.73 -9.45 -14.39
CA GLU A 100 14.78 -8.72 -13.68
C GLU A 100 14.97 -7.35 -14.31
N VAL A 101 14.99 -6.30 -13.50
CA VAL A 101 15.36 -4.94 -13.90
C VAL A 101 16.87 -4.86 -13.99
N THR A 102 17.41 -4.31 -15.06
CA THR A 102 18.86 -4.22 -15.30
C THR A 102 19.28 -2.81 -15.75
N GLY A 103 20.57 -2.56 -15.85
CA GLY A 103 21.10 -1.28 -16.32
C GLY A 103 20.96 -0.15 -15.28
N SER A 104 20.85 1.08 -15.76
CA SER A 104 20.90 2.29 -14.92
C SER A 104 19.82 2.32 -13.82
N ILE A 105 18.62 1.78 -14.09
CA ILE A 105 17.55 1.73 -13.09
C ILE A 105 17.93 0.82 -11.93
N ALA A 106 18.49 -0.37 -12.22
CA ALA A 106 18.95 -1.29 -11.19
C ALA A 106 20.13 -0.71 -10.40
N ASP A 107 21.04 0.00 -11.06
CA ASP A 107 22.15 0.70 -10.42
C ASP A 107 21.64 1.80 -9.47
N ASP A 108 20.66 2.61 -9.91
CA ASP A 108 20.01 3.65 -9.09
C ASP A 108 19.31 3.05 -7.85
N VAL A 109 18.59 1.94 -8.02
CA VAL A 109 17.94 1.24 -6.90
C VAL A 109 18.98 0.71 -5.92
N THR A 110 20.03 0.06 -6.40
CA THR A 110 21.07 -0.52 -5.56
C THR A 110 21.80 0.56 -4.74
N GLN A 111 22.17 1.69 -5.37
CA GLN A 111 22.75 2.84 -4.67
C GLN A 111 21.79 3.44 -3.64
N SER A 112 20.50 3.43 -3.91
CA SER A 112 19.47 3.95 -3.01
C SER A 112 19.32 3.09 -1.75
N VAL A 113 19.44 1.78 -1.86
CA VAL A 113 19.49 0.87 -0.69
C VAL A 113 20.65 1.22 0.24
N GLU A 114 21.78 1.67 -0.32
CA GLU A 114 22.94 2.14 0.43
C GLU A 114 22.79 3.56 0.99
N GLY A 115 21.69 4.25 0.68
CA GLY A 115 21.38 5.62 1.15
C GLY A 115 21.92 6.74 0.27
N GLU A 116 22.48 6.44 -0.90
CA GLU A 116 23.13 7.40 -1.80
C GLU A 116 22.50 7.38 -3.21
N GLY A 117 21.19 7.23 -3.35
CA GLY A 117 20.58 7.05 -4.64
C GLY A 117 19.44 8.00 -4.99
N LYS A 118 18.83 7.71 -6.13
CA LYS A 118 17.69 8.44 -6.68
C LYS A 118 16.43 8.26 -5.84
N TYR A 119 16.22 7.04 -5.30
CA TYR A 119 15.03 6.67 -4.53
C TYR A 119 15.23 6.87 -3.04
N LEU A 120 14.15 6.94 -2.27
CA LEU A 120 14.19 6.75 -0.83
C LEU A 120 14.65 5.31 -0.52
N SER A 121 15.49 5.15 0.50
CA SER A 121 16.05 3.84 0.83
C SER A 121 14.97 2.80 1.15
N GLY A 122 13.95 3.19 1.94
CA GLY A 122 12.82 2.33 2.26
C GLY A 122 12.02 1.87 1.03
N ALA A 123 11.91 2.69 -0.03
CA ALA A 123 11.28 2.31 -1.29
C ALA A 123 12.18 1.36 -2.10
N ALA A 124 13.49 1.68 -2.19
CA ALA A 124 14.46 0.86 -2.93
C ALA A 124 14.60 -0.57 -2.37
N GLU A 125 14.55 -0.72 -1.04
CA GLU A 125 14.62 -2.02 -0.40
C GLU A 125 13.46 -2.96 -0.79
N THR A 126 12.27 -2.42 -1.08
CA THR A 126 11.08 -3.22 -1.38
C THR A 126 11.15 -3.94 -2.72
N VAL A 127 11.89 -3.40 -3.68
CA VAL A 127 11.95 -3.93 -5.06
C VAL A 127 13.10 -4.91 -5.29
N THR A 128 13.86 -5.25 -4.24
CA THR A 128 15.00 -6.18 -4.31
C THR A 128 14.65 -7.57 -3.77
N TRP A 129 15.13 -8.61 -4.43
CA TRP A 129 15.06 -10.00 -3.98
C TRP A 129 16.26 -10.78 -4.49
N ASP A 130 16.92 -11.57 -3.62
CA ASP A 130 18.10 -12.41 -3.97
C ASP A 130 19.19 -11.60 -4.72
N ASP A 131 19.55 -10.43 -4.14
CA ASP A 131 20.55 -9.47 -4.66
C ASP A 131 20.23 -8.89 -6.06
N LYS A 132 18.97 -8.96 -6.50
CA LYS A 132 18.51 -8.46 -7.79
C LYS A 132 17.32 -7.53 -7.64
N VAL A 133 17.13 -6.67 -8.64
CA VAL A 133 16.00 -5.73 -8.72
C VAL A 133 14.91 -6.32 -9.62
N TYR A 134 13.66 -6.31 -9.16
CA TYR A 134 12.53 -6.92 -9.88
C TYR A 134 11.35 -5.99 -10.15
N ALA A 135 11.39 -4.77 -9.62
CA ALA A 135 10.39 -3.75 -9.90
C ALA A 135 11.01 -2.36 -9.82
N ILE A 136 10.26 -1.35 -10.24
CA ILE A 136 10.67 0.06 -10.20
C ILE A 136 9.73 0.78 -9.24
N PRO A 137 10.23 1.45 -8.18
CA PRO A 137 9.38 2.17 -7.24
C PRO A 137 8.63 3.31 -7.93
N LEU A 138 7.28 3.32 -7.85
CA LEU A 138 6.45 4.39 -8.39
C LEU A 138 6.11 5.42 -7.32
N TRP A 139 5.57 4.96 -6.17
CA TRP A 139 5.38 5.83 -5.00
C TRP A 139 5.68 5.07 -3.71
N ALA A 140 6.06 5.82 -2.66
CA ALA A 140 6.36 5.30 -1.34
C ALA A 140 5.44 5.94 -0.31
N ASN A 141 4.54 5.15 0.27
CA ASN A 141 3.60 5.60 1.28
C ASN A 141 4.02 5.21 2.69
N THR A 142 3.59 6.03 3.63
CA THR A 142 3.66 5.74 5.05
C THR A 142 2.35 6.08 5.72
N GLN A 143 2.14 5.59 6.94
CA GLN A 143 1.06 6.08 7.80
C GLN A 143 1.61 7.04 8.84
N VAL A 144 0.84 8.08 9.11
CA VAL A 144 1.07 9.03 10.22
C VAL A 144 -0.17 9.08 11.09
N LEU A 145 -0.04 9.69 12.27
CA LEU A 145 -1.18 9.98 13.12
C LEU A 145 -1.84 11.28 12.64
N TRP A 146 -3.01 11.15 12.03
CA TRP A 146 -3.91 12.25 11.74
C TRP A 146 -4.81 12.49 12.95
N TYR A 147 -5.11 13.73 13.27
CA TYR A 147 -5.94 14.01 14.42
C TYR A 147 -6.68 15.34 14.29
N ARG A 148 -7.76 15.45 15.00
CA ARG A 148 -8.43 16.72 15.20
C ARG A 148 -7.72 17.52 16.29
N LYS A 149 -7.15 18.70 15.94
CA LYS A 149 -6.37 19.55 16.89
C LYS A 149 -7.19 19.92 18.13
N SER A 150 -8.46 20.32 17.91
CA SER A 150 -9.37 20.66 19.00
C SER A 150 -9.65 19.49 19.96
N LEU A 151 -9.67 18.25 19.47
CA LEU A 151 -9.80 17.06 20.32
C LEU A 151 -8.55 16.83 21.15
N ALA A 152 -7.36 16.91 20.56
CA ALA A 152 -6.09 16.76 21.27
C ALA A 152 -5.92 17.84 22.35
N GLU A 153 -6.28 19.10 22.04
CA GLU A 153 -6.25 20.22 22.98
C GLU A 153 -7.23 20.00 24.14
N ALA A 154 -8.46 19.58 23.89
CA ALA A 154 -9.44 19.29 24.91
C ALA A 154 -8.97 18.18 25.87
N ALA A 155 -8.36 17.12 25.31
CA ALA A 155 -7.79 16.01 26.08
C ALA A 155 -6.47 16.38 26.80
N GLY A 156 -5.90 17.55 26.55
CA GLY A 156 -4.62 17.97 27.11
C GLY A 156 -3.42 17.16 26.58
N LEU A 157 -3.54 16.55 25.41
CA LEU A 157 -2.47 15.76 24.80
C LEU A 157 -1.51 16.67 24.02
N ASP A 158 -0.24 16.70 24.43
CA ASP A 158 0.82 17.50 23.80
C ASP A 158 1.33 16.84 22.52
N MET A 159 0.77 17.22 21.38
CA MET A 159 1.11 16.70 20.06
C MET A 159 2.42 17.23 19.47
N THR A 160 3.15 18.08 20.20
CA THR A 160 4.51 18.50 19.82
C THR A 160 5.57 17.47 20.18
N LYS A 161 5.19 16.41 20.89
CA LYS A 161 6.02 15.29 21.33
C LYS A 161 5.52 13.98 20.75
N PRO A 162 6.40 12.96 20.64
CA PRO A 162 5.95 11.61 20.35
C PRO A 162 4.90 11.14 21.36
N VAL A 163 3.82 10.55 20.87
CA VAL A 163 2.75 9.99 21.69
C VAL A 163 2.71 8.47 21.57
N THR A 164 2.18 7.80 22.59
CA THR A 164 1.97 6.35 22.58
C THR A 164 0.55 5.99 22.20
N TRP A 165 0.31 4.74 21.76
CA TRP A 165 -1.03 4.21 21.57
C TRP A 165 -1.91 4.33 22.81
N ASP A 166 -1.34 4.09 24.01
CA ASP A 166 -2.08 4.24 25.24
C ASP A 166 -2.58 5.66 25.49
N GLN A 167 -1.70 6.66 25.24
CA GLN A 167 -2.06 8.07 25.39
C GLN A 167 -3.12 8.50 24.38
N VAL A 168 -3.02 8.05 23.13
CA VAL A 168 -4.00 8.35 22.07
C VAL A 168 -5.38 7.75 22.42
N ILE A 169 -5.41 6.48 22.84
CA ILE A 169 -6.66 5.79 23.22
C ILE A 169 -7.29 6.49 24.45
N ASP A 170 -6.51 6.80 25.48
CA ASP A 170 -7.01 7.44 26.68
C ASP A 170 -7.51 8.86 26.42
N ALA A 171 -6.80 9.64 25.59
CA ALA A 171 -7.19 10.97 25.17
C ALA A 171 -8.51 10.98 24.37
N ALA A 172 -8.66 10.08 23.41
CA ALA A 172 -9.91 9.94 22.68
C ALA A 172 -11.07 9.54 23.61
N ALA A 173 -10.85 8.58 24.48
CA ALA A 173 -11.87 8.09 25.42
C ALA A 173 -12.34 9.18 26.40
N SER A 174 -11.44 10.06 26.88
CA SER A 174 -11.78 11.10 27.86
C SER A 174 -12.74 12.15 27.29
N GLU A 175 -12.65 12.42 25.99
CA GLU A 175 -13.43 13.46 25.31
C GLU A 175 -14.58 12.89 24.46
N GLY A 176 -14.78 11.57 24.50
CA GLY A 176 -15.81 10.90 23.69
C GLY A 176 -15.47 10.84 22.18
N GLY A 177 -14.19 11.01 21.83
CA GLY A 177 -13.66 10.83 20.50
C GLY A 177 -13.39 9.37 20.17
N THR A 178 -12.91 9.12 18.95
CA THR A 178 -12.58 7.78 18.46
C THR A 178 -11.10 7.64 18.10
N VAL A 179 -10.65 6.39 17.97
CA VAL A 179 -9.34 6.05 17.39
C VAL A 179 -9.60 5.23 16.13
N GLY A 180 -9.24 5.81 14.98
CA GLY A 180 -9.38 5.22 13.65
C GLY A 180 -8.17 4.35 13.29
N VAL A 181 -8.43 3.10 12.95
CA VAL A 181 -7.43 2.11 12.52
C VAL A 181 -8.02 1.22 11.42
N GLN A 182 -7.18 0.45 10.73
CA GLN A 182 -7.59 -0.54 9.75
C GLN A 182 -7.58 -1.93 10.40
N ALA A 183 -8.73 -2.42 10.84
CA ALA A 183 -8.83 -3.66 11.62
C ALA A 183 -9.84 -4.68 11.06
N ASN A 184 -10.30 -4.54 9.80
CA ASN A 184 -11.01 -5.60 9.08
C ASN A 184 -10.09 -6.81 8.87
N LYS A 185 -10.66 -7.95 8.49
CA LYS A 185 -9.89 -9.15 8.12
C LYS A 185 -9.29 -9.01 6.72
N TYR A 186 -8.20 -8.25 6.58
CA TYR A 186 -7.51 -7.98 5.32
C TYR A 186 -6.07 -7.49 5.60
N GLU A 187 -5.33 -7.13 4.55
CA GLU A 187 -3.92 -6.73 4.63
C GLU A 187 -3.67 -5.52 5.55
N GLY A 188 -4.55 -4.51 5.56
CA GLY A 188 -4.40 -3.33 6.42
C GLY A 188 -4.30 -3.66 7.92
N TYR A 189 -4.94 -4.74 8.37
CA TYR A 189 -4.79 -5.20 9.76
C TYR A 189 -3.38 -5.73 10.04
N VAL A 190 -2.78 -6.41 9.07
CA VAL A 190 -1.39 -6.90 9.20
C VAL A 190 -0.40 -5.74 9.17
N VAL A 191 -0.66 -4.71 8.35
CA VAL A 191 0.10 -3.45 8.35
C VAL A 191 0.15 -2.84 9.76
N TRP A 192 -1.01 -2.69 10.41
CA TRP A 192 -1.11 -2.13 11.75
C TRP A 192 -0.40 -2.99 12.80
N ILE A 193 -0.63 -4.32 12.80
CA ILE A 193 0.04 -5.26 13.71
C ILE A 193 1.56 -5.21 13.54
N ASN A 194 2.05 -5.27 12.28
CA ASN A 194 3.49 -5.27 11.99
C ASN A 194 4.18 -3.99 12.48
N ALA A 195 3.61 -2.82 12.16
CA ALA A 195 4.15 -1.54 12.60
C ALA A 195 4.26 -1.45 14.13
N MET A 196 3.24 -1.93 14.84
CA MET A 196 3.27 -1.95 16.30
C MET A 196 4.27 -2.96 16.87
N ILE A 197 4.41 -4.17 16.29
CA ILE A 197 5.38 -5.18 16.72
C ILE A 197 6.80 -4.65 16.55
N GLN A 198 7.10 -4.04 15.40
CA GLN A 198 8.42 -3.45 15.15
C GLN A 198 8.67 -2.25 16.06
N GLY A 199 7.67 -1.39 16.29
CA GLY A 199 7.75 -0.30 17.26
C GLY A 199 7.88 -0.76 18.73
N ALA A 200 7.61 -2.03 19.01
CA ALA A 200 7.87 -2.67 20.29
C ALA A 200 9.19 -3.47 20.31
N GLY A 201 10.03 -3.34 19.27
CA GLY A 201 11.34 -3.98 19.18
C GLY A 201 11.33 -5.45 18.78
N GLY A 202 10.23 -5.95 18.21
CA GLY A 202 10.10 -7.33 17.74
C GLY A 202 9.83 -7.46 16.23
N ASN A 203 9.61 -8.67 15.77
CA ASN A 203 9.25 -9.00 14.40
C ASN A 203 8.12 -10.05 14.38
N ILE A 204 7.41 -10.14 13.26
CA ILE A 204 6.47 -11.25 13.03
C ILE A 204 7.26 -12.52 12.69
N VAL A 205 8.21 -12.38 11.78
CA VAL A 205 9.16 -13.41 11.34
C VAL A 205 10.52 -12.78 11.10
N THR A 206 11.57 -13.58 11.27
CA THR A 206 12.97 -13.28 10.87
C THR A 206 13.50 -14.39 9.98
N ASP A 207 14.72 -14.25 9.48
CA ASP A 207 15.34 -15.21 8.56
C ASP A 207 14.46 -15.52 7.34
N THR A 208 13.82 -14.50 6.78
CA THR A 208 12.83 -14.66 5.70
C THR A 208 13.36 -15.30 4.43
N GLU A 209 14.68 -15.23 4.21
CA GLU A 209 15.40 -15.89 3.12
C GLU A 209 15.41 -17.42 3.26
N ALA A 210 15.27 -17.96 4.49
CA ALA A 210 15.08 -19.37 4.72
C ALA A 210 13.72 -19.90 4.21
N GLY A 211 12.87 -19.01 3.71
CA GLY A 211 11.60 -19.35 3.10
C GLY A 211 10.60 -19.97 4.08
N ARG A 212 10.27 -21.25 3.90
CA ARG A 212 9.35 -21.96 4.80
C ARG A 212 9.94 -22.26 6.18
N ASP A 213 11.26 -22.21 6.28
CA ASP A 213 12.01 -22.43 7.53
C ASP A 213 12.30 -21.11 8.26
N ALA A 214 11.67 -20.00 7.85
CA ALA A 214 11.75 -18.70 8.52
C ALA A 214 11.40 -18.82 10.01
N THR A 215 12.09 -18.04 10.84
CA THR A 215 11.86 -18.03 12.28
C THR A 215 10.61 -17.21 12.62
N VAL A 216 9.62 -17.83 13.27
CA VAL A 216 8.39 -17.16 13.71
C VAL A 216 8.60 -16.55 15.08
N GLU A 217 8.43 -15.22 15.21
CA GLU A 217 8.71 -14.45 16.43
C GLU A 217 7.51 -13.69 16.99
N VAL A 218 6.32 -13.87 16.42
CA VAL A 218 5.12 -13.15 16.88
C VAL A 218 4.74 -13.48 18.33
N ASP A 219 5.13 -14.64 18.87
CA ASP A 219 5.03 -14.98 20.31
C ASP A 219 6.25 -14.43 21.08
N SER A 220 6.24 -13.14 21.30
CA SER A 220 7.28 -12.38 21.99
C SER A 220 6.66 -11.35 22.94
N ASP A 221 7.49 -10.66 23.72
CA ASP A 221 7.03 -9.54 24.54
C ASP A 221 6.43 -8.43 23.66
N ALA A 222 7.00 -8.19 22.47
CA ALA A 222 6.45 -7.26 21.48
C ALA A 222 5.07 -7.69 21.00
N GLY A 223 4.89 -8.97 20.63
CA GLY A 223 3.58 -9.49 20.23
C GLY A 223 2.54 -9.38 21.35
N ARG A 224 2.91 -9.69 22.60
CA ARG A 224 2.04 -9.51 23.77
C ARG A 224 1.66 -8.04 23.99
N ARG A 225 2.63 -7.12 23.87
CA ARG A 225 2.39 -5.69 23.98
C ARG A 225 1.39 -5.20 22.93
N VAL A 226 1.54 -5.64 21.69
CA VAL A 226 0.61 -5.29 20.60
C VAL A 226 -0.80 -5.84 20.87
N ALA A 227 -0.90 -7.07 21.36
CA ALA A 227 -2.20 -7.63 21.75
C ALA A 227 -2.86 -6.85 22.89
N GLU A 228 -2.07 -6.29 23.85
CA GLU A 228 -2.59 -5.38 24.90
C GLU A 228 -3.14 -4.08 24.31
N ILE A 229 -2.43 -3.47 23.35
CA ILE A 229 -2.90 -2.24 22.67
C ILE A 229 -4.22 -2.50 21.94
N ILE A 230 -4.27 -3.58 21.15
CA ILE A 230 -5.48 -3.94 20.40
C ILE A 230 -6.65 -4.23 21.34
N GLN A 231 -6.43 -5.00 22.41
CA GLN A 231 -7.45 -5.27 23.40
C GLN A 231 -7.93 -3.99 24.11
N LYS A 232 -6.97 -3.11 24.51
CA LYS A 232 -7.31 -1.84 25.14
C LYS A 232 -8.19 -0.98 24.23
N LEU A 233 -7.86 -0.87 22.94
CA LEU A 233 -8.69 -0.13 22.00
C LEU A 233 -10.06 -0.77 21.83
N ALA A 234 -10.13 -2.09 21.63
CA ALA A 234 -11.38 -2.80 21.41
C ALA A 234 -12.34 -2.73 22.62
N ASP A 235 -11.80 -2.69 23.84
CA ASP A 235 -12.56 -2.57 25.08
C ASP A 235 -12.87 -1.10 25.47
N SER A 236 -12.27 -0.13 24.76
CA SER A 236 -12.41 1.30 25.03
C SER A 236 -13.66 1.90 24.38
N PRO A 237 -14.31 2.90 25.00
CA PRO A 237 -15.32 3.71 24.33
C PRO A 237 -14.76 4.52 23.14
N ALA A 238 -13.43 4.63 23.01
CA ALA A 238 -12.77 5.24 21.86
C ALA A 238 -12.66 4.32 20.65
N ALA A 239 -13.07 3.05 20.72
CA ALA A 239 -13.12 2.19 19.55
C ALA A 239 -14.06 2.80 18.49
N GLN A 240 -13.59 2.94 17.24
CA GLN A 240 -14.47 3.39 16.16
C GLN A 240 -15.65 2.42 15.98
N PRO A 241 -16.83 2.89 15.59
CA PRO A 241 -18.07 2.07 15.58
C PRO A 241 -17.99 0.81 14.74
N ASP A 242 -17.21 0.85 13.67
CA ASP A 242 -17.03 -0.23 12.69
C ASP A 242 -15.66 -0.93 12.81
N LEU A 243 -15.00 -0.87 13.97
CA LEU A 243 -13.66 -1.37 14.23
C LEU A 243 -13.36 -2.73 13.57
N THR A 244 -14.28 -3.69 13.67
CA THR A 244 -14.07 -5.07 13.16
C THR A 244 -14.15 -5.21 11.64
N VAL A 245 -14.60 -4.17 10.94
CA VAL A 245 -14.75 -4.12 9.48
C VAL A 245 -14.13 -2.84 8.89
N SER A 246 -13.36 -2.11 9.69
CA SER A 246 -12.75 -0.84 9.30
C SER A 246 -11.63 -1.02 8.29
N ASN A 247 -11.56 -0.08 7.37
CA ASN A 247 -10.50 0.04 6.38
C ASN A 247 -10.09 1.50 6.23
N GLU A 248 -9.20 1.81 5.28
CA GLU A 248 -8.69 3.15 5.04
C GLU A 248 -9.81 4.17 4.76
N GLY A 249 -10.83 3.75 4.00
CA GLY A 249 -11.94 4.62 3.63
C GLY A 249 -12.94 4.86 4.77
N THR A 250 -13.27 3.82 5.54
CA THR A 250 -14.27 3.97 6.63
C THR A 250 -13.72 4.75 7.82
N SER A 251 -12.41 4.69 8.07
CA SER A 251 -11.74 5.51 9.09
C SER A 251 -11.86 7.01 8.81
N LEU A 252 -11.91 7.44 7.54
CA LEU A 252 -12.03 8.87 7.20
C LEU A 252 -13.31 9.51 7.72
N GLY A 253 -14.40 8.77 7.80
CA GLY A 253 -15.72 9.30 8.18
C GLY A 253 -15.83 9.81 9.62
N GLN A 254 -14.88 9.51 10.49
CA GLN A 254 -14.92 9.84 11.90
C GLN A 254 -14.13 11.11 12.27
N MET A 255 -13.29 11.64 11.38
CA MET A 255 -12.46 12.83 11.66
C MET A 255 -13.30 14.07 11.95
N PHE A 256 -14.33 14.33 11.14
CA PHE A 256 -15.20 15.49 11.26
C PHE A 256 -16.67 15.08 11.34
N PRO A 257 -17.09 14.32 12.36
CA PRO A 257 -18.45 13.86 12.49
C PRO A 257 -19.39 15.04 12.81
N GLU A 258 -20.66 14.97 12.39
CA GLU A 258 -21.66 15.98 12.73
C GLU A 258 -21.92 15.96 14.24
N GLY A 259 -21.56 17.06 14.92
CA GLY A 259 -21.78 17.24 16.36
C GLY A 259 -20.88 16.40 17.28
N GLY A 260 -19.91 15.69 16.75
CA GLY A 260 -18.96 14.88 17.53
C GLY A 260 -17.59 15.53 17.70
N PRO A 261 -16.78 15.02 18.66
CA PRO A 261 -15.45 15.57 18.95
C PRO A 261 -14.40 15.22 17.87
N GLY A 262 -14.62 14.18 17.05
CA GLY A 262 -13.68 13.72 16.03
C GLY A 262 -12.81 12.57 16.49
N GLU A 263 -11.67 12.40 15.81
CA GLU A 263 -10.81 11.23 16.05
C GLU A 263 -9.32 11.54 16.04
N PHE A 264 -8.57 10.56 16.53
CA PHE A 264 -7.18 10.28 16.19
C PHE A 264 -7.16 9.09 15.24
N MET A 265 -6.51 9.19 14.09
CA MET A 265 -6.55 8.15 13.05
C MET A 265 -5.15 7.88 12.51
N VAL A 266 -4.72 6.64 12.48
CA VAL A 266 -3.57 6.26 11.66
C VAL A 266 -4.05 5.92 10.26
N ASN A 267 -3.46 6.56 9.26
CA ASN A 267 -3.81 6.32 7.87
C ASN A 267 -2.70 6.88 6.95
N TRP A 268 -2.77 6.53 5.67
CA TRP A 268 -1.79 6.85 4.65
C TRP A 268 -1.77 8.33 4.29
N THR A 269 -0.80 8.72 3.48
CA THR A 269 -0.52 10.12 3.10
C THR A 269 -1.66 10.79 2.34
N PHE A 270 -2.51 10.04 1.63
CA PHE A 270 -3.63 10.56 0.83
C PHE A 270 -4.66 11.34 1.66
N VAL A 271 -4.68 11.14 2.98
CA VAL A 271 -5.63 11.79 3.91
C VAL A 271 -5.60 13.32 3.78
N TYR A 272 -4.41 13.91 3.61
CA TYR A 272 -4.30 15.36 3.46
C TYR A 272 -5.12 15.86 2.25
N LYS A 273 -4.91 15.26 1.09
CA LYS A 273 -5.64 15.60 -0.14
C LYS A 273 -7.12 15.23 -0.08
N ASN A 274 -7.47 14.17 0.66
CA ASN A 274 -8.87 13.79 0.87
C ASN A 274 -9.66 14.87 1.62
N TYR A 275 -9.06 15.46 2.67
CA TYR A 275 -9.70 16.52 3.46
C TYR A 275 -9.46 17.94 2.93
N GLU A 276 -8.56 18.14 1.95
CA GLU A 276 -8.33 19.44 1.35
C GLU A 276 -9.66 20.03 0.81
N PRO A 277 -10.07 21.25 1.22
CA PRO A 277 -11.30 21.87 0.76
C PRO A 277 -11.31 22.10 -0.75
N GLY A 278 -12.50 22.04 -1.36
CA GLY A 278 -12.65 22.26 -2.80
C GLY A 278 -14.10 22.14 -3.24
N ASP A 279 -14.36 22.46 -4.50
CA ASP A 279 -15.69 22.35 -5.07
C ASP A 279 -16.22 20.91 -4.97
N GLY A 280 -17.37 20.74 -4.31
CA GLY A 280 -18.02 19.45 -4.11
C GLY A 280 -17.42 18.57 -3.02
N LYS A 281 -16.38 19.01 -2.31
CA LYS A 281 -15.81 18.29 -1.16
C LYS A 281 -16.57 18.63 0.13
N PRO A 282 -16.76 17.66 1.03
CA PRO A 282 -17.54 17.86 2.26
C PRO A 282 -16.80 18.67 3.34
N THR A 283 -15.47 18.70 3.29
CA THR A 283 -14.62 19.35 4.31
C THR A 283 -14.63 20.87 4.14
N THR A 284 -14.93 21.58 5.22
CA THR A 284 -14.86 23.04 5.25
C THR A 284 -13.44 23.54 5.54
N GLU A 285 -13.16 24.81 5.22
CA GLU A 285 -11.89 25.47 5.56
C GLU A 285 -11.59 25.43 7.07
N GLU A 286 -12.61 25.52 7.93
CA GLU A 286 -12.47 25.47 9.39
C GLU A 286 -12.10 24.07 9.85
N GLN A 287 -12.76 23.05 9.31
CA GLN A 287 -12.42 21.65 9.58
C GLN A 287 -11.00 21.33 9.13
N PHE A 288 -10.60 21.78 7.94
CA PHE A 288 -9.25 21.53 7.43
C PHE A 288 -8.17 22.22 8.28
N LYS A 289 -8.40 23.41 8.82
CA LYS A 289 -7.50 24.07 9.77
C LYS A 289 -7.37 23.30 11.08
N ASP A 290 -8.42 22.56 11.47
CA ASP A 290 -8.45 21.71 12.66
C ASP A 290 -7.79 20.32 12.44
N LEU A 291 -7.46 19.96 11.19
CA LEU A 291 -6.70 18.76 10.87
C LEU A 291 -5.24 18.94 11.31
N GLY A 292 -4.77 18.00 12.13
CA GLY A 292 -3.38 17.90 12.57
C GLY A 292 -2.74 16.59 12.11
N TRP A 293 -1.41 16.57 12.15
CA TRP A 293 -0.59 15.40 11.84
C TRP A 293 0.55 15.28 12.83
N ALA A 294 0.95 14.04 13.11
CA ALA A 294 2.08 13.74 13.99
C ALA A 294 2.70 12.40 13.58
N ARG A 295 3.88 12.11 14.11
CA ARG A 295 4.51 10.81 13.97
C ARG A 295 3.57 9.69 14.42
N TYR A 296 3.64 8.54 13.77
CA TYR A 296 2.91 7.32 14.13
C TYR A 296 3.08 7.01 15.63
N PRO A 297 2.02 6.58 16.36
CA PRO A 297 2.12 6.38 17.79
C PRO A 297 3.12 5.29 18.17
N ALA A 298 3.88 5.51 19.23
CA ALA A 298 4.81 4.52 19.76
C ALA A 298 4.08 3.38 20.47
N SER A 299 4.56 2.16 20.29
CA SER A 299 4.03 0.98 21.00
C SER A 299 4.49 0.90 22.46
N VAL A 300 5.69 1.45 22.73
CA VAL A 300 6.33 1.47 24.04
C VAL A 300 6.79 2.90 24.34
N GLU A 301 6.56 3.37 25.55
CA GLU A 301 6.98 4.71 25.99
C GLU A 301 8.51 4.85 25.94
N GLY A 302 8.98 5.92 25.32
CA GLY A 302 10.42 6.23 25.18
C GLY A 302 11.10 5.50 24.01
N GLU A 303 10.42 4.56 23.34
CA GLU A 303 10.93 3.91 22.14
C GLU A 303 10.43 4.59 20.87
N PRO A 304 11.22 4.62 19.78
CA PRO A 304 10.78 5.19 18.51
C PRO A 304 9.67 4.35 17.89
N SER A 305 8.65 5.01 17.35
CA SER A 305 7.65 4.31 16.53
C SER A 305 8.27 3.82 15.21
N LYS A 306 7.65 2.79 14.64
CA LYS A 306 7.99 2.25 13.31
C LYS A 306 6.79 2.40 12.39
N PRO A 307 6.60 3.58 11.75
CA PRO A 307 5.54 3.78 10.79
C PRO A 307 5.58 2.70 9.70
N PRO A 308 4.45 2.20 9.21
CA PRO A 308 4.49 1.25 8.11
C PRO A 308 5.03 1.89 6.84
N VAL A 309 5.79 1.14 6.08
CA VAL A 309 6.22 1.48 4.73
C VAL A 309 5.37 0.68 3.74
N GLY A 310 4.77 1.39 2.82
CA GLY A 310 3.99 0.84 1.72
C GLY A 310 4.28 1.60 0.44
N GLY A 311 3.43 1.45 -0.54
CA GLY A 311 3.59 2.10 -1.83
C GLY A 311 3.10 1.21 -2.95
N ILE A 312 3.54 1.53 -4.15
CA ILE A 312 3.36 0.70 -5.34
C ILE A 312 4.64 0.71 -6.16
N ASP A 313 5.00 -0.47 -6.61
CA ASP A 313 6.12 -0.72 -7.50
C ASP A 313 5.62 -1.20 -8.87
N ILE A 314 6.30 -0.83 -9.96
CA ILE A 314 5.99 -1.28 -11.31
C ILE A 314 6.80 -2.53 -11.62
N GLY A 315 6.11 -3.67 -11.74
CA GLY A 315 6.70 -4.91 -12.20
C GLY A 315 6.45 -5.18 -13.68
N VAL A 316 7.43 -5.77 -14.37
CA VAL A 316 7.31 -6.25 -15.75
C VAL A 316 7.06 -7.76 -15.71
N GLY A 317 5.99 -8.22 -16.38
CA GLY A 317 5.59 -9.63 -16.39
C GLY A 317 6.61 -10.54 -17.09
N ALA A 318 6.92 -11.67 -16.47
CA ALA A 318 7.94 -12.60 -16.99
C ALA A 318 7.60 -13.16 -18.38
N TYR A 319 6.32 -13.20 -18.74
CA TYR A 319 5.81 -13.83 -19.96
C TYR A 319 5.43 -12.84 -21.05
N THR A 320 5.59 -11.51 -20.82
CA THR A 320 5.36 -10.51 -21.88
C THR A 320 6.24 -10.79 -23.10
N GLU A 321 5.67 -10.66 -24.28
CA GLU A 321 6.38 -10.73 -25.56
C GLU A 321 7.02 -9.38 -25.94
N ASN A 322 6.68 -8.30 -25.19
CA ASN A 322 7.05 -6.91 -25.46
C ASN A 322 8.06 -6.36 -24.41
N THR A 323 9.06 -7.15 -24.02
CA THR A 323 9.93 -6.85 -22.87
C THR A 323 10.58 -5.47 -22.94
N ASP A 324 11.16 -5.09 -24.08
CA ASP A 324 11.88 -3.83 -24.23
C ASP A 324 10.93 -2.63 -24.12
N TRP A 325 9.78 -2.70 -24.76
CA TRP A 325 8.73 -1.68 -24.66
C TRP A 325 8.09 -1.60 -23.26
N ALA A 326 7.94 -2.74 -22.60
CA ALA A 326 7.42 -2.75 -21.22
C ALA A 326 8.38 -2.04 -20.24
N PHE A 327 9.70 -2.20 -20.39
CA PHE A 327 10.66 -1.44 -19.58
C PHE A 327 10.69 0.04 -19.96
N GLU A 328 10.63 0.39 -21.24
CA GLU A 328 10.54 1.79 -21.69
C GLU A 328 9.28 2.47 -21.11
N ALA A 329 8.15 1.80 -21.21
CA ALA A 329 6.88 2.28 -20.64
C ALA A 329 6.97 2.42 -19.11
N ALA A 330 7.56 1.43 -18.41
CA ALA A 330 7.75 1.48 -16.96
C ALA A 330 8.62 2.66 -16.53
N GLU A 331 9.69 2.97 -17.25
CA GLU A 331 10.55 4.12 -16.99
C GLU A 331 9.80 5.45 -17.16
N CYS A 332 8.98 5.58 -18.22
CA CYS A 332 8.13 6.75 -18.44
C CYS A 332 7.09 6.91 -17.32
N ILE A 333 6.38 5.83 -16.98
CA ILE A 333 5.33 5.81 -15.93
C ILE A 333 5.91 6.18 -14.56
N THR A 334 7.16 5.83 -14.28
CA THR A 334 7.84 6.12 -13.00
C THR A 334 8.69 7.39 -13.03
N SER A 335 8.49 8.24 -14.03
CA SER A 335 9.20 9.52 -14.14
C SER A 335 8.92 10.44 -12.94
N VAL A 336 9.82 11.42 -12.74
CA VAL A 336 9.64 12.42 -11.66
C VAL A 336 8.31 13.16 -11.84
N GLU A 337 7.95 13.53 -13.07
CA GLU A 337 6.68 14.22 -13.37
C GLU A 337 5.47 13.38 -12.98
N ALA A 338 5.47 12.07 -13.30
CA ALA A 338 4.38 11.17 -12.91
C ALA A 338 4.23 11.07 -11.39
N GLN A 339 5.34 10.96 -10.68
CA GLN A 339 5.35 10.89 -9.21
C GLN A 339 4.88 12.20 -8.57
N VAL A 340 5.23 13.35 -9.15
CA VAL A 340 4.75 14.67 -8.69
C VAL A 340 3.23 14.78 -8.88
N ASP A 341 2.71 14.41 -10.05
CA ASP A 341 1.26 14.44 -10.30
C ASP A 341 0.50 13.49 -9.34
N LEU A 342 1.01 12.28 -9.12
CA LEU A 342 0.42 11.34 -8.14
C LEU A 342 0.36 11.94 -6.74
N ALA A 343 1.39 12.67 -6.32
CA ALA A 343 1.42 13.33 -5.02
C ALA A 343 0.46 14.54 -4.96
N LEU A 344 0.49 15.41 -5.96
CA LEU A 344 -0.26 16.67 -5.93
C LEU A 344 -1.76 16.47 -6.18
N GLU A 345 -2.14 15.48 -6.99
CA GLU A 345 -3.53 15.19 -7.32
C GLU A 345 -4.13 14.10 -6.42
N GLY A 346 -3.34 13.03 -6.11
CA GLY A 346 -3.82 11.86 -5.39
C GLY A 346 -3.35 11.73 -3.94
N GLY A 347 -2.37 12.52 -3.51
CA GLY A 347 -1.76 12.37 -2.17
C GLY A 347 -0.87 11.12 -2.04
N LEU A 348 -0.44 10.56 -3.18
CA LEU A 348 0.41 9.37 -3.27
C LEU A 348 1.87 9.83 -3.34
N MET A 349 2.57 9.83 -2.20
CA MET A 349 3.88 10.46 -2.07
C MET A 349 4.96 9.79 -2.92
N PRO A 350 5.93 10.57 -3.47
CA PRO A 350 6.93 10.04 -4.38
C PRO A 350 7.82 8.96 -3.77
N SER A 351 8.45 8.16 -4.62
CA SER A 351 9.52 7.24 -4.23
C SER A 351 10.92 7.83 -4.45
N THR A 352 11.03 8.95 -5.20
CA THR A 352 12.31 9.57 -5.53
C THR A 352 12.53 10.88 -4.79
N ASN A 353 13.79 11.17 -4.43
CA ASN A 353 14.19 12.41 -3.78
C ASN A 353 13.86 13.65 -4.62
N ALA A 354 14.11 13.60 -5.95
CA ALA A 354 13.82 14.71 -6.85
C ALA A 354 12.32 15.06 -6.89
N ALA A 355 11.45 14.06 -6.98
CA ALA A 355 10.01 14.31 -6.97
C ALA A 355 9.52 14.84 -5.61
N TYR A 356 10.08 14.37 -4.48
CA TYR A 356 9.81 14.96 -3.17
C TYR A 356 10.18 16.44 -3.10
N ASP A 357 11.34 16.81 -3.65
CA ASP A 357 11.80 18.21 -3.67
C ASP A 357 10.87 19.10 -4.52
N GLU A 358 10.37 18.58 -5.67
CA GLU A 358 9.38 19.29 -6.49
C GLU A 358 8.03 19.42 -5.80
N VAL A 359 7.54 18.38 -5.13
CA VAL A 359 6.31 18.43 -4.32
C VAL A 359 6.45 19.46 -3.20
N ALA A 360 7.57 19.48 -2.48
CA ALA A 360 7.85 20.48 -1.45
C ALA A 360 7.88 21.90 -2.03
N ALA A 361 8.54 22.10 -3.18
CA ALA A 361 8.61 23.40 -3.86
C ALA A 361 7.25 23.90 -4.39
N SER A 362 6.27 23.01 -4.60
CA SER A 362 4.92 23.38 -5.06
C SER A 362 4.14 24.24 -4.06
N GLY A 363 4.46 24.13 -2.77
CA GLY A 363 3.75 24.80 -1.67
C GLY A 363 2.34 24.28 -1.42
N GLN A 364 1.93 23.15 -2.03
CA GLN A 364 0.62 22.54 -1.83
C GLN A 364 0.52 21.71 -0.55
N TYR A 365 1.64 21.41 0.09
CA TYR A 365 1.72 20.73 1.38
C TYR A 365 2.50 21.59 2.38
N PRO A 366 2.16 21.53 3.66
CA PRO A 366 2.99 22.08 4.73
C PRO A 366 4.39 21.43 4.73
N GLU A 367 5.43 22.25 4.96
CA GLU A 367 6.82 21.77 4.94
C GLU A 367 7.06 20.69 6.00
N ASP A 368 6.52 20.87 7.21
CA ASP A 368 6.62 19.93 8.31
C ASP A 368 5.90 18.58 8.02
N LEU A 369 4.83 18.61 7.22
CA LEU A 369 4.14 17.39 6.79
C LEU A 369 4.97 16.60 5.77
N ILE A 370 5.56 17.29 4.80
CA ILE A 370 6.46 16.67 3.80
C ILE A 370 7.66 16.02 4.50
N GLU A 371 8.28 16.72 5.45
CA GLU A 371 9.41 16.18 6.21
C GLU A 371 8.98 14.98 7.07
N LEU A 372 7.80 15.04 7.67
CA LEU A 372 7.23 13.90 8.41
C LEU A 372 7.03 12.68 7.52
N PHE A 373 6.54 12.84 6.30
CA PHE A 373 6.36 11.73 5.35
C PHE A 373 7.72 11.12 4.96
N ARG A 374 8.67 11.95 4.54
CA ARG A 374 10.01 11.51 4.12
C ARG A 374 10.71 10.73 5.24
N THR A 375 10.80 11.30 6.43
CA THR A 375 11.44 10.66 7.59
C THR A 375 10.70 9.40 8.05
N SER A 376 9.37 9.36 7.90
CA SER A 376 8.59 8.18 8.27
C SER A 376 8.78 7.00 7.29
N VAL A 377 9.07 7.26 6.03
CA VAL A 377 9.46 6.20 5.07
C VAL A 377 10.86 5.67 5.39
N ASP A 378 11.84 6.58 5.60
CA ASP A 378 13.24 6.18 5.83
C ASP A 378 13.47 5.46 7.17
N GLU A 379 12.74 5.87 8.24
CA GLU A 379 12.85 5.27 9.57
C GLU A 379 11.77 4.21 9.86
N GLY A 380 10.92 3.95 8.88
CA GLY A 380 9.76 3.08 9.02
C GLY A 380 10.08 1.62 9.25
N GLY A 381 9.03 0.82 9.35
CA GLY A 381 9.09 -0.62 9.53
C GLY A 381 8.35 -1.33 8.40
N PRO A 382 9.06 -1.75 7.34
CA PRO A 382 8.43 -2.51 6.26
C PRO A 382 7.89 -3.84 6.79
N ARG A 383 6.87 -4.36 6.13
CA ARG A 383 6.37 -5.71 6.38
C ARG A 383 7.42 -6.75 5.96
N PRO A 384 7.39 -8.00 6.48
CA PRO A 384 8.39 -9.00 6.18
C PRO A 384 8.59 -9.23 4.67
N LYS A 385 9.82 -9.02 4.19
CA LYS A 385 10.20 -9.32 2.82
C LYS A 385 10.41 -10.83 2.68
N SER A 386 9.42 -11.55 2.16
CA SER A 386 9.41 -13.01 2.11
C SER A 386 8.70 -13.54 0.85
N ALA A 387 9.25 -14.59 0.26
CA ALA A 387 8.59 -15.35 -0.81
C ALA A 387 7.27 -16.02 -0.37
N PHE A 388 7.01 -16.07 0.94
CA PHE A 388 5.81 -16.66 1.54
C PHE A 388 4.95 -15.62 2.26
N TYR A 389 5.13 -14.33 1.92
CA TYR A 389 4.44 -13.25 2.62
C TYR A 389 2.91 -13.43 2.66
N SER A 390 2.28 -13.85 1.57
CA SER A 390 0.84 -14.09 1.54
C SER A 390 0.38 -15.15 2.57
N MET A 391 1.21 -16.16 2.86
CA MET A 391 0.93 -17.15 3.90
C MET A 391 1.05 -16.54 5.30
N ILE A 392 2.08 -15.71 5.51
CA ILE A 392 2.32 -14.99 6.78
C ILE A 392 1.14 -14.07 7.07
N SER A 393 0.78 -13.22 6.11
CA SER A 393 -0.32 -12.27 6.24
C SER A 393 -1.65 -12.97 6.53
N ASN A 394 -2.02 -13.97 5.73
CA ASN A 394 -3.29 -14.69 5.92
C ASN A 394 -3.35 -15.45 7.25
N ALA A 395 -2.24 -16.02 7.72
CA ALA A 395 -2.18 -16.68 9.03
C ALA A 395 -2.43 -15.69 10.17
N LEU A 396 -1.80 -14.51 10.12
CA LEU A 396 -2.04 -13.44 11.10
C LEU A 396 -3.48 -12.95 11.06
N GLN A 397 -4.01 -12.61 9.90
CA GLN A 397 -5.40 -12.20 9.72
C GLN A 397 -6.36 -13.20 10.36
N SER A 398 -6.12 -14.50 10.19
CA SER A 398 -7.02 -15.54 10.70
C SER A 398 -6.96 -15.72 12.22
N ARG A 399 -5.89 -15.30 12.89
CA ARG A 399 -5.69 -15.47 14.35
C ARG A 399 -5.88 -14.18 15.14
N TRP A 400 -5.62 -13.02 14.53
CA TRP A 400 -5.78 -11.74 15.20
C TRP A 400 -7.15 -11.09 14.95
N HIS A 401 -7.84 -11.46 13.88
CA HIS A 401 -9.21 -11.00 13.64
C HIS A 401 -10.25 -11.90 14.36
N SER A 402 -11.22 -11.31 15.06
CA SER A 402 -11.51 -9.87 15.19
C SER A 402 -10.72 -9.23 16.35
N PRO A 403 -10.48 -7.90 16.30
CA PRO A 403 -9.80 -7.16 17.38
C PRO A 403 -10.44 -7.42 18.77
N ASN A 404 -11.77 -7.58 18.83
CA ASN A 404 -12.51 -7.85 20.07
C ASN A 404 -12.21 -9.23 20.68
N SER A 405 -11.57 -10.14 19.94
CA SER A 405 -11.19 -11.47 20.42
C SER A 405 -9.71 -11.59 20.76
N VAL A 406 -8.92 -10.54 20.51
CA VAL A 406 -7.49 -10.55 20.80
C VAL A 406 -7.25 -10.65 22.30
N ASN A 407 -6.40 -11.60 22.69
CA ASN A 407 -6.03 -11.85 24.08
C ASN A 407 -4.49 -11.87 24.20
N PRO A 408 -3.90 -10.97 25.01
CA PRO A 408 -2.44 -10.88 25.16
C PRO A 408 -1.76 -12.17 25.64
N LYS A 409 -2.50 -13.04 26.32
CA LYS A 409 -1.95 -14.29 26.88
C LYS A 409 -1.97 -15.46 25.90
N SER A 410 -2.86 -15.44 24.90
CA SER A 410 -3.03 -16.60 24.00
C SER A 410 -2.87 -16.25 22.53
N THR A 411 -3.30 -15.07 22.07
CA THR A 411 -3.29 -14.74 20.65
C THR A 411 -1.89 -14.80 20.02
N PRO A 412 -0.81 -14.25 20.63
CA PRO A 412 0.54 -14.35 20.08
C PRO A 412 1.04 -15.80 19.97
N GLU A 413 0.86 -16.62 21.02
CA GLU A 413 1.26 -18.03 21.04
C GLU A 413 0.51 -18.87 20.02
N GLU A 414 -0.82 -18.76 19.97
CA GLU A 414 -1.67 -19.46 19.00
C GLU A 414 -1.36 -19.03 17.56
N SER A 415 -1.07 -17.75 17.36
CA SER A 415 -0.66 -17.19 16.07
C SER A 415 0.68 -17.75 15.62
N ALA A 416 1.68 -17.76 16.49
CA ALA A 416 3.01 -18.29 16.19
C ALA A 416 2.95 -19.77 15.81
N LYS A 417 2.22 -20.58 16.60
CA LYS A 417 2.01 -21.99 16.30
C LYS A 417 1.33 -22.20 14.95
N PHE A 418 0.24 -21.47 14.71
CA PHE A 418 -0.51 -21.61 13.45
C PHE A 418 0.32 -21.18 12.23
N LEU A 419 1.00 -20.05 12.33
CA LEU A 419 1.88 -19.56 11.25
C LEU A 419 2.98 -20.58 10.94
N LYS A 420 3.61 -21.15 11.96
CA LYS A 420 4.60 -22.21 11.79
C LYS A 420 3.99 -23.43 11.08
N ASP A 421 2.84 -23.91 11.54
CA ASP A 421 2.15 -25.05 10.91
C ASP A 421 1.78 -24.77 9.43
N VAL A 422 1.42 -23.51 9.10
CA VAL A 422 1.14 -23.08 7.71
C VAL A 422 2.41 -23.09 6.86
N LEU A 423 3.50 -22.50 7.36
CA LEU A 423 4.78 -22.48 6.63
C LEU A 423 5.31 -23.89 6.38
N GLU A 424 5.21 -24.77 7.36
CA GLU A 424 5.62 -26.18 7.26
C GLU A 424 4.64 -27.05 6.44
N GLY A 425 3.51 -26.50 5.98
CA GLY A 425 2.47 -27.22 5.22
C GLY A 425 1.65 -28.21 6.05
N LYS A 426 1.64 -28.06 7.38
CA LYS A 426 0.86 -28.89 8.33
C LYS A 426 -0.56 -28.37 8.56
N ALA A 427 -0.80 -27.07 8.28
CA ALA A 427 -2.11 -26.45 8.33
C ALA A 427 -2.44 -25.75 7.02
N LEU A 428 -3.75 -25.61 6.74
CA LEU A 428 -4.28 -24.85 5.61
C LEU A 428 -4.82 -23.50 6.10
N LEU A 429 -4.71 -22.48 5.24
CA LEU A 429 -5.27 -21.13 5.42
C LEU A 429 -6.75 -21.11 5.11
#